data_3a0ef198f9af813dcd23c2b84c7c7509
#
_entry.id   3a0ef198f9af813dcd23c2b84c7c7509
#
_cell.length_a   1.000
_cell.length_b   1.000
_cell.length_c   1.000
_cell.angle_alpha   90.00
_cell.angle_beta   90.00
_cell.angle_gamma   90.00
#
_symmetry.space_group_name_H-M   'P 1'
#
loop_
_entity.id
_entity.type
_entity.pdbx_description
1 polymer ?
#
loop_
_entity_poly.entity_id
_entity_poly.type
_entity_poly.pdbx_seq_one_letter_code
_entity_poly.pdbx_strand_id
1 'polypeptide(L)'
;MAKVSAPLDWTDKTYFCCAVTLYGIAMVYSVFLWRKGFQRDDWVVYGVLAGGLVLHTVAMAKRGFNLQACPINNLYEATAFIMWTIVAVNLVAGIWQRFRFVGAFASPLLFVLGVFALFPDMDPELANGAHEFSGALSSLHKALLMLSFGGFGLSAVGAVMYLTQEKDLKMHKFRAILSKLPSLERLETAMTRLVWIAFGLLTAGLIASSAYLHQVKQVWFKADPEMIWVLGVWAYYLVLLVLQKRHVHSGRRFAWGTLGSFLFVLLTFWGVYLLSPLHQASNAAS
;
A
#
# COMPACT_ATOMS: atom_id res chain seq x y z
N MET A 1 -40.93 -30.01 4.96
CA MET A 1 -40.56 -28.57 4.88
C MET A 1 -39.06 -28.49 4.65
N ALA A 2 -38.65 -28.25 3.42
CA ALA A 2 -37.24 -28.11 3.06
C ALA A 2 -36.70 -26.81 3.69
N LYS A 3 -35.61 -26.91 4.47
CA LYS A 3 -34.84 -25.78 4.96
C LYS A 3 -34.30 -25.05 3.72
N VAL A 4 -34.91 -23.94 3.34
CA VAL A 4 -34.31 -23.00 2.37
C VAL A 4 -33.01 -22.58 3.01
N SER A 5 -31.90 -23.00 2.39
CA SER A 5 -30.56 -22.57 2.76
C SER A 5 -30.54 -21.04 2.69
N ALA A 6 -30.33 -20.39 3.83
CA ALA A 6 -30.10 -18.95 3.86
C ALA A 6 -29.02 -18.62 2.82
N PRO A 7 -29.16 -17.54 2.03
CA PRO A 7 -28.11 -17.13 1.10
C PRO A 7 -26.81 -16.99 1.90
N LEU A 8 -25.71 -17.52 1.37
CA LEU A 8 -24.37 -17.36 1.97
C LEU A 8 -24.15 -15.84 2.13
N ASP A 9 -24.30 -15.35 3.34
CA ASP A 9 -23.98 -13.97 3.67
C ASP A 9 -22.45 -13.86 3.68
N TRP A 10 -21.91 -13.51 2.51
CA TRP A 10 -20.50 -13.31 2.34
C TRP A 10 -20.05 -12.11 3.17
N THR A 11 -19.18 -12.38 4.14
CA THR A 11 -18.60 -11.33 4.98
C THR A 11 -17.62 -10.50 4.18
N ASP A 12 -17.29 -9.28 4.66
CA ASP A 12 -16.24 -8.44 4.11
C ASP A 12 -14.89 -9.18 4.01
N LYS A 13 -14.53 -9.97 5.04
CA LYS A 13 -13.34 -10.83 5.04
C LYS A 13 -13.35 -11.89 3.94
N THR A 14 -14.50 -12.46 3.61
CA THR A 14 -14.62 -13.45 2.53
C THR A 14 -14.30 -12.81 1.18
N TYR A 15 -14.86 -11.62 0.89
CA TYR A 15 -14.53 -10.88 -0.34
C TYR A 15 -13.06 -10.50 -0.40
N PHE A 16 -12.48 -10.06 0.73
CA PHE A 16 -11.06 -9.74 0.80
C PHE A 16 -10.17 -10.97 0.58
N CYS A 17 -10.50 -12.12 1.16
CA CYS A 17 -9.80 -13.38 0.95
C CYS A 17 -9.83 -13.80 -0.53
N CYS A 18 -10.97 -13.66 -1.21
CA CYS A 18 -11.08 -13.90 -2.66
C CYS A 18 -10.18 -12.94 -3.45
N ALA A 19 -10.13 -11.66 -3.07
CA ALA A 19 -9.23 -10.69 -3.71
C ALA A 19 -7.76 -11.07 -3.54
N VAL A 20 -7.33 -11.44 -2.32
CA VAL A 20 -5.96 -11.90 -2.03
C VAL A 20 -5.62 -13.17 -2.83
N THR A 21 -6.57 -14.09 -2.98
CA THR A 21 -6.41 -15.29 -3.82
C THR A 21 -6.16 -14.90 -5.29
N LEU A 22 -6.89 -13.93 -5.84
CA LEU A 22 -6.63 -13.42 -7.19
C LEU A 22 -5.25 -12.75 -7.30
N TYR A 23 -4.81 -11.99 -6.29
CA TYR A 23 -3.46 -11.44 -6.27
C TYR A 23 -2.39 -12.54 -6.23
N GLY A 24 -2.64 -13.64 -5.51
CA GLY A 24 -1.79 -14.83 -5.52
C GLY A 24 -1.73 -15.52 -6.89
N ILE A 25 -2.86 -15.65 -7.58
CA ILE A 25 -2.92 -16.19 -8.95
C ILE A 25 -2.12 -15.28 -9.90
N ALA A 26 -2.31 -13.94 -9.78
CA ALA A 26 -1.53 -12.98 -10.56
C ALA A 26 -0.02 -13.10 -10.28
N MET A 27 0.40 -13.31 -9.03
CA MET A 27 1.79 -13.53 -8.65
C MET A 27 2.36 -14.80 -9.30
N VAL A 28 1.67 -15.93 -9.15
CA VAL A 28 2.12 -17.21 -9.72
C VAL A 28 2.24 -17.11 -11.24
N TYR A 29 1.22 -16.55 -11.91
CA TYR A 29 1.24 -16.33 -13.35
C TYR A 29 2.38 -15.40 -13.77
N SER A 30 2.67 -14.36 -13.00
CA SER A 30 3.78 -13.44 -13.25
C SER A 30 5.15 -14.15 -13.22
N VAL A 31 5.35 -15.12 -12.34
CA VAL A 31 6.58 -15.93 -12.30
C VAL A 31 6.75 -16.74 -13.60
N PHE A 32 5.67 -17.27 -14.15
CA PHE A 32 5.70 -17.94 -15.46
C PHE A 32 6.03 -16.97 -16.60
N LEU A 33 5.44 -15.76 -16.58
CA LEU A 33 5.75 -14.71 -17.55
C LEU A 33 7.21 -14.30 -17.51
N TRP A 34 7.81 -14.20 -16.32
CA TRP A 34 9.24 -13.88 -16.17
C TRP A 34 10.15 -14.92 -16.85
N ARG A 35 9.75 -16.21 -16.80
CA ARG A 35 10.49 -17.29 -17.48
C ARG A 35 10.31 -17.28 -19.00
N LYS A 36 9.12 -16.90 -19.49
CA LYS A 36 8.76 -16.88 -20.92
C LYS A 36 9.00 -15.54 -21.63
N GLY A 37 9.53 -14.54 -20.95
CA GLY A 37 9.89 -13.25 -21.55
C GLY A 37 8.73 -12.33 -21.92
N PHE A 38 7.59 -12.38 -21.21
CA PHE A 38 6.44 -11.47 -21.35
C PHE A 38 5.83 -11.34 -22.77
N GLN A 39 5.94 -12.37 -23.62
CA GLN A 39 5.65 -12.18 -25.03
C GLN A 39 4.18 -11.90 -25.39
N ARG A 40 3.17 -12.19 -24.54
CA ARG A 40 1.77 -12.00 -24.97
C ARG A 40 0.73 -11.73 -23.89
N ASP A 41 0.97 -11.95 -22.61
CA ASP A 41 -0.12 -12.16 -21.65
C ASP A 41 -0.21 -11.12 -20.53
N ASP A 42 0.28 -9.88 -20.73
CA ASP A 42 0.13 -8.77 -19.77
C ASP A 42 -1.34 -8.49 -19.45
N TRP A 43 -2.25 -8.83 -20.37
CA TRP A 43 -3.70 -8.69 -20.22
C TRP A 43 -4.27 -9.63 -19.16
N VAL A 44 -3.73 -10.85 -19.03
CA VAL A 44 -4.23 -11.81 -18.05
C VAL A 44 -3.92 -11.30 -16.64
N VAL A 45 -2.67 -10.91 -16.36
CA VAL A 45 -2.31 -10.30 -15.07
C VAL A 45 -3.16 -9.06 -14.79
N TYR A 46 -3.31 -8.18 -15.78
CA TYR A 46 -4.10 -6.96 -15.66
C TYR A 46 -5.58 -7.28 -15.34
N GLY A 47 -6.18 -8.22 -16.04
CA GLY A 47 -7.57 -8.64 -15.82
C GLY A 47 -7.79 -9.29 -14.45
N VAL A 48 -6.86 -10.16 -14.02
CA VAL A 48 -6.91 -10.80 -12.70
C VAL A 48 -6.77 -9.76 -11.58
N LEU A 49 -5.83 -8.80 -11.71
CA LEU A 49 -5.69 -7.71 -10.76
C LEU A 49 -6.92 -6.81 -10.72
N ALA A 50 -7.55 -6.55 -11.88
CA ALA A 50 -8.79 -5.76 -11.96
C ALA A 50 -9.95 -6.48 -11.25
N GLY A 51 -10.11 -7.77 -11.47
CA GLY A 51 -11.09 -8.61 -10.73
C GLY A 51 -10.82 -8.59 -9.23
N GLY A 52 -9.55 -8.72 -8.83
CA GLY A 52 -9.12 -8.60 -7.44
C GLY A 52 -9.47 -7.23 -6.84
N LEU A 53 -9.23 -6.12 -7.58
CA LEU A 53 -9.58 -4.78 -7.12
C LEU A 53 -11.10 -4.62 -6.91
N VAL A 54 -11.93 -5.17 -7.79
CA VAL A 54 -13.39 -5.12 -7.64
C VAL A 54 -13.83 -5.80 -6.35
N LEU A 55 -13.37 -7.03 -6.10
CA LEU A 55 -13.68 -7.76 -4.86
C LEU A 55 -13.14 -7.05 -3.62
N HIS A 56 -11.94 -6.50 -3.71
CA HIS A 56 -11.32 -5.72 -2.64
C HIS A 56 -12.13 -4.44 -2.33
N THR A 57 -12.60 -3.75 -3.36
CA THR A 57 -13.46 -2.56 -3.20
C THR A 57 -14.79 -2.92 -2.55
N VAL A 58 -15.40 -4.05 -2.94
CA VAL A 58 -16.64 -4.55 -2.31
C VAL A 58 -16.39 -4.87 -0.83
N ALA A 59 -15.27 -5.52 -0.50
CA ALA A 59 -14.90 -5.82 0.89
C ALA A 59 -14.80 -4.53 1.73
N MET A 60 -14.05 -3.54 1.24
CA MET A 60 -13.86 -2.26 1.93
C MET A 60 -15.18 -1.47 2.04
N ALA A 61 -16.00 -1.45 0.99
CA ALA A 61 -17.30 -0.78 1.00
C ALA A 61 -18.26 -1.43 2.03
N LYS A 62 -18.39 -2.76 2.03
CA LYS A 62 -19.22 -3.47 3.05
C LYS A 62 -18.76 -3.14 4.46
N ARG A 63 -17.45 -3.13 4.70
CA ARG A 63 -16.90 -2.80 6.01
C ARG A 63 -17.16 -1.35 6.41
N GLY A 64 -16.94 -0.40 5.51
CA GLY A 64 -17.21 1.02 5.74
C GLY A 64 -18.70 1.30 6.03
N PHE A 65 -19.61 0.63 5.29
CA PHE A 65 -21.05 0.75 5.54
C PHE A 65 -21.45 0.14 6.89
N ASN A 66 -20.86 -1.00 7.29
CA ASN A 66 -21.13 -1.61 8.58
C ASN A 66 -20.64 -0.75 9.75
N LEU A 67 -19.48 -0.11 9.58
CA LEU A 67 -18.86 0.73 10.62
C LEU A 67 -19.40 2.18 10.61
N GLN A 68 -20.17 2.58 9.59
CA GLN A 68 -20.62 3.99 9.38
C GLN A 68 -19.45 5.00 9.43
N ALA A 69 -18.24 4.56 9.13
CA ALA A 69 -17.02 5.35 9.19
C ALA A 69 -16.01 4.88 8.12
N CYS A 70 -14.96 5.68 7.88
CA CYS A 70 -13.85 5.25 7.05
C CYS A 70 -13.16 4.05 7.70
N PRO A 71 -13.07 2.88 7.04
CA PRO A 71 -12.53 1.66 7.62
C PRO A 71 -11.00 1.71 7.67
N ILE A 72 -10.44 2.47 8.60
CA ILE A 72 -9.00 2.60 8.89
C ILE A 72 -8.84 2.75 10.41
N ASN A 73 -9.26 1.72 11.15
CA ASN A 73 -9.21 1.73 12.62
C ASN A 73 -8.30 0.65 13.18
N ASN A 74 -7.86 -0.30 12.37
CA ASN A 74 -6.97 -1.38 12.76
C ASN A 74 -5.96 -1.70 11.64
N LEU A 75 -5.02 -2.59 11.94
CA LEU A 75 -3.94 -2.97 11.01
C LEU A 75 -4.43 -3.68 9.76
N TYR A 76 -5.48 -4.50 9.87
CA TYR A 76 -6.14 -5.13 8.74
C TYR A 76 -6.66 -4.08 7.76
N GLU A 77 -7.44 -3.12 8.26
CA GLU A 77 -8.05 -2.05 7.44
C GLU A 77 -6.99 -1.14 6.80
N ALA A 78 -5.97 -0.75 7.59
CA ALA A 78 -4.87 0.07 7.08
C ALA A 78 -4.08 -0.65 5.99
N THR A 79 -3.73 -1.94 6.21
CA THR A 79 -3.02 -2.74 5.21
C THR A 79 -3.86 -2.95 3.96
N ALA A 80 -5.16 -3.25 4.11
CA ALA A 80 -6.09 -3.37 3.00
C ALA A 80 -6.15 -2.05 2.19
N PHE A 81 -6.23 -0.89 2.84
CA PHE A 81 -6.26 0.40 2.13
C PHE A 81 -4.96 0.68 1.36
N ILE A 82 -3.79 0.39 1.95
CA ILE A 82 -2.49 0.51 1.27
C ILE A 82 -2.47 -0.39 0.02
N MET A 83 -2.90 -1.64 0.14
CA MET A 83 -2.97 -2.58 -0.98
C MET A 83 -3.93 -2.09 -2.06
N TRP A 84 -5.10 -1.60 -1.67
CA TRP A 84 -6.08 -1.04 -2.59
C TRP A 84 -5.47 0.12 -3.38
N THR A 85 -4.76 1.02 -2.73
CA THR A 85 -4.06 2.13 -3.38
C THR A 85 -3.02 1.63 -4.38
N ILE A 86 -2.18 0.66 -4.00
CA ILE A 86 -1.15 0.11 -4.88
C ILE A 86 -1.78 -0.50 -6.13
N VAL A 87 -2.82 -1.34 -5.98
CA VAL A 87 -3.45 -2.00 -7.13
C VAL A 87 -4.25 -1.02 -7.99
N ALA A 88 -4.96 -0.06 -7.39
CA ALA A 88 -5.72 0.95 -8.12
C ALA A 88 -4.80 1.82 -8.99
N VAL A 89 -3.72 2.36 -8.42
CA VAL A 89 -2.75 3.17 -9.17
C VAL A 89 -2.04 2.34 -10.24
N ASN A 90 -1.69 1.07 -9.93
CA ASN A 90 -1.12 0.17 -10.92
C ASN A 90 -2.07 -0.08 -12.10
N LEU A 91 -3.37 -0.28 -11.86
CA LEU A 91 -4.35 -0.47 -12.92
C LEU A 91 -4.59 0.81 -13.74
N VAL A 92 -4.65 1.96 -13.09
CA VAL A 92 -4.74 3.26 -13.80
C VAL A 92 -3.51 3.46 -14.68
N ALA A 93 -2.31 3.21 -14.18
CA ALA A 93 -1.10 3.26 -15.00
C ALA A 93 -1.14 2.24 -16.14
N GLY A 94 -1.68 1.05 -15.90
CA GLY A 94 -1.81 -0.05 -16.86
C GLY A 94 -2.84 0.18 -17.98
N ILE A 95 -3.65 1.26 -17.94
CA ILE A 95 -4.46 1.70 -19.09
C ILE A 95 -3.55 1.91 -20.31
N TRP A 96 -2.38 2.49 -20.08
CA TRP A 96 -1.34 2.56 -21.12
C TRP A 96 -0.62 1.21 -21.20
N GLN A 97 -0.69 0.56 -22.36
CA GLN A 97 -0.12 -0.77 -22.60
C GLN A 97 1.32 -0.94 -22.13
N ARG A 98 2.13 0.14 -22.24
CA ARG A 98 3.55 0.15 -21.84
C ARG A 98 3.77 -0.06 -20.33
N PHE A 99 2.76 0.15 -19.48
CA PHE A 99 2.88 0.05 -18.02
C PHE A 99 2.16 -1.18 -17.43
N ARG A 100 1.50 -2.01 -18.24
CA ARG A 100 0.79 -3.20 -17.73
C ARG A 100 1.69 -4.21 -17.05
N PHE A 101 2.92 -4.32 -17.53
CA PHE A 101 3.90 -5.24 -16.94
C PHE A 101 4.26 -4.88 -15.48
N VAL A 102 3.98 -3.66 -14.99
CA VAL A 102 4.18 -3.24 -13.60
C VAL A 102 3.36 -4.13 -12.66
N GLY A 103 2.18 -4.58 -13.08
CA GLY A 103 1.34 -5.51 -12.33
C GLY A 103 2.02 -6.82 -11.99
N ALA A 104 2.92 -7.32 -12.86
CA ALA A 104 3.68 -8.53 -12.59
C ALA A 104 4.72 -8.35 -11.46
N PHE A 105 5.19 -7.14 -11.23
CA PHE A 105 6.08 -6.80 -10.11
C PHE A 105 5.30 -6.40 -8.85
N ALA A 106 4.10 -5.82 -9.01
CA ALA A 106 3.25 -5.45 -7.89
C ALA A 106 2.54 -6.65 -7.27
N SER A 107 2.17 -7.68 -8.06
CA SER A 107 1.39 -8.83 -7.58
C SER A 107 2.04 -9.61 -6.43
N PRO A 108 3.37 -9.85 -6.37
CA PRO A 108 4.00 -10.49 -5.21
C PRO A 108 3.84 -9.65 -3.93
N LEU A 109 4.01 -8.34 -4.03
CA LEU A 109 3.84 -7.43 -2.90
C LEU A 109 2.39 -7.44 -2.40
N LEU A 110 1.42 -7.36 -3.32
CA LEU A 110 -0.01 -7.39 -3.00
C LEU A 110 -0.39 -8.72 -2.32
N PHE A 111 0.12 -9.84 -2.81
CA PHE A 111 -0.16 -11.14 -2.21
C PHE A 111 0.42 -11.24 -0.79
N VAL A 112 1.70 -10.87 -0.61
CA VAL A 112 2.35 -10.92 0.71
C VAL A 112 1.63 -10.03 1.72
N LEU A 113 1.30 -8.78 1.34
CA LEU A 113 0.54 -7.87 2.20
C LEU A 113 -0.86 -8.42 2.52
N GLY A 114 -1.52 -9.03 1.52
CA GLY A 114 -2.85 -9.62 1.70
C GLY A 114 -2.86 -10.80 2.65
N VAL A 115 -1.92 -11.72 2.51
CA VAL A 115 -1.73 -12.84 3.45
C VAL A 115 -1.47 -12.29 4.85
N PHE A 116 -0.62 -11.27 4.95
CA PHE A 116 -0.28 -10.66 6.23
C PHE A 116 -1.50 -10.00 6.89
N ALA A 117 -2.32 -9.26 6.12
CA ALA A 117 -3.55 -8.63 6.64
C ALA A 117 -4.56 -9.67 7.18
N LEU A 118 -4.54 -10.91 6.66
CA LEU A 118 -5.44 -11.98 7.09
C LEU A 118 -5.02 -12.69 8.38
N PHE A 119 -3.88 -12.34 9.01
CA PHE A 119 -3.53 -12.89 10.31
C PHE A 119 -4.59 -12.52 11.37
N PRO A 120 -4.99 -13.47 12.25
CA PRO A 120 -6.09 -13.27 13.21
C PRO A 120 -5.96 -12.02 14.09
N ASP A 121 -4.75 -11.70 14.54
CA ASP A 121 -4.49 -10.59 15.47
C ASP A 121 -4.51 -9.21 14.80
N MET A 122 -4.61 -9.15 13.46
CA MET A 122 -4.62 -7.88 12.71
C MET A 122 -5.99 -7.18 12.73
N ASP A 123 -7.05 -7.91 13.03
CA ASP A 123 -8.43 -7.41 13.06
C ASP A 123 -9.08 -7.77 14.41
N PRO A 124 -8.69 -7.13 15.52
CA PRO A 124 -9.35 -7.30 16.80
C PRO A 124 -10.82 -6.89 16.67
N GLU A 125 -11.72 -7.65 17.32
CA GLU A 125 -13.13 -7.27 17.39
C GLU A 125 -13.23 -5.88 18.02
N LEU A 126 -13.79 -4.93 17.27
CA LEU A 126 -14.01 -3.58 17.77
C LEU A 126 -15.05 -3.68 18.90
N ALA A 127 -14.63 -3.37 20.11
CA ALA A 127 -15.56 -3.21 21.23
C ALA A 127 -16.62 -2.18 20.84
N ASN A 128 -17.88 -2.59 20.89
CA ASN A 128 -19.03 -1.77 20.51
C ASN A 128 -18.99 -0.43 21.26
N GLY A 129 -18.73 0.67 20.58
CA GLY A 129 -18.98 2.01 21.09
C GLY A 129 -17.87 3.06 21.02
N ALA A 130 -16.64 2.74 20.71
CA ALA A 130 -15.56 3.73 20.79
C ALA A 130 -15.09 4.24 19.42
N HIS A 131 -15.94 4.96 18.68
CA HIS A 131 -15.49 5.86 17.63
C HIS A 131 -15.03 7.20 18.24
N GLU A 132 -13.98 7.16 19.08
CA GLU A 132 -13.39 8.38 19.67
C GLU A 132 -12.84 9.33 18.59
N PHE A 133 -12.66 8.81 17.38
CA PHE A 133 -12.15 9.51 16.21
C PHE A 133 -13.16 9.52 15.05
N SER A 134 -14.37 10.01 15.30
CA SER A 134 -15.37 10.24 14.24
C SER A 134 -15.26 11.67 13.71
N GLY A 135 -15.36 11.83 12.40
CA GLY A 135 -15.38 13.13 11.74
C GLY A 135 -14.66 13.16 10.40
N ALA A 136 -15.04 14.10 9.54
CA ALA A 136 -14.49 14.22 8.20
C ALA A 136 -12.97 14.46 8.21
N LEU A 137 -12.46 15.27 9.15
CA LEU A 137 -11.04 15.60 9.25
C LEU A 137 -10.21 14.40 9.72
N SER A 138 -10.75 13.59 10.65
CA SER A 138 -10.14 12.34 11.09
C SER A 138 -10.04 11.32 9.94
N SER A 139 -11.12 11.14 9.18
CA SER A 139 -11.14 10.26 8.02
C SER A 139 -10.19 10.75 6.92
N LEU A 140 -10.14 12.06 6.70
CA LEU A 140 -9.26 12.66 5.69
C LEU A 140 -7.78 12.44 6.01
N HIS A 141 -7.34 12.70 7.25
CA HIS A 141 -5.92 12.50 7.58
C HIS A 141 -5.50 11.04 7.47
N LYS A 142 -6.34 10.10 7.94
CA LYS A 142 -6.09 8.66 7.81
C LYS A 142 -5.97 8.25 6.34
N ALA A 143 -6.91 8.68 5.49
CA ALA A 143 -6.90 8.39 4.06
C ALA A 143 -5.64 8.94 3.38
N LEU A 144 -5.23 10.20 3.68
CA LEU A 144 -4.03 10.81 3.12
C LEU A 144 -2.75 10.05 3.51
N LEU A 145 -2.64 9.61 4.77
CA LEU A 145 -1.50 8.82 5.23
C LEU A 145 -1.45 7.46 4.51
N MET A 146 -2.58 6.75 4.42
CA MET A 146 -2.62 5.44 3.75
C MET A 146 -2.35 5.55 2.24
N LEU A 147 -2.88 6.58 1.58
CA LEU A 147 -2.57 6.88 0.18
C LEU A 147 -1.08 7.15 -0.01
N SER A 148 -0.44 7.87 0.91
CA SER A 148 1.00 8.13 0.86
C SER A 148 1.81 6.83 0.97
N PHE A 149 1.46 5.94 1.91
CA PHE A 149 2.13 4.64 2.05
C PHE A 149 1.92 3.73 0.84
N GLY A 150 0.73 3.76 0.23
CA GLY A 150 0.47 3.10 -1.05
C GLY A 150 1.36 3.64 -2.19
N GLY A 151 1.55 4.96 -2.25
CA GLY A 151 2.46 5.61 -3.21
C GLY A 151 3.92 5.23 -2.99
N PHE A 152 4.39 5.17 -1.74
CA PHE A 152 5.72 4.66 -1.41
C PHE A 152 5.88 3.18 -1.77
N GLY A 153 4.85 2.36 -1.54
CA GLY A 153 4.83 0.97 -1.96
C GLY A 153 4.97 0.79 -3.47
N LEU A 154 4.25 1.59 -4.25
CA LEU A 154 4.37 1.55 -5.71
C LEU A 154 5.74 2.04 -6.18
N SER A 155 6.32 3.04 -5.52
CA SER A 155 7.70 3.47 -5.79
C SER A 155 8.71 2.37 -5.46
N ALA A 156 8.50 1.60 -4.39
CA ALA A 156 9.33 0.44 -4.04
C ALA A 156 9.23 -0.67 -5.10
N VAL A 157 8.06 -0.91 -5.68
CA VAL A 157 7.89 -1.80 -6.85
C VAL A 157 8.75 -1.30 -8.02
N GLY A 158 8.70 0.01 -8.32
CA GLY A 158 9.56 0.64 -9.32
C GLY A 158 11.05 0.45 -9.03
N ALA A 159 11.45 0.52 -7.74
CA ALA A 159 12.83 0.29 -7.31
C ALA A 159 13.28 -1.16 -7.55
N VAL A 160 12.43 -2.15 -7.26
CA VAL A 160 12.72 -3.56 -7.59
C VAL A 160 12.93 -3.75 -9.09
N MET A 161 12.07 -3.12 -9.92
CA MET A 161 12.20 -3.15 -11.38
C MET A 161 13.52 -2.54 -11.83
N TYR A 162 13.87 -1.36 -11.31
CA TYR A 162 15.13 -0.66 -11.61
C TYR A 162 16.33 -1.54 -11.27
N LEU A 163 16.39 -2.09 -10.05
CA LEU A 163 17.51 -2.91 -9.59
C LEU A 163 17.63 -4.21 -10.38
N THR A 164 16.51 -4.83 -10.75
CA THR A 164 16.49 -6.04 -11.59
C THR A 164 17.04 -5.75 -12.97
N GLN A 165 16.59 -4.66 -13.60
CA GLN A 165 17.06 -4.26 -14.92
C GLN A 165 18.53 -3.87 -14.92
N GLU A 166 18.98 -3.10 -13.92
CA GLU A 166 20.40 -2.73 -13.79
C GLU A 166 21.29 -3.97 -13.65
N LYS A 167 20.86 -4.96 -12.84
CA LYS A 167 21.58 -6.22 -12.67
C LYS A 167 21.67 -7.02 -13.97
N ASP A 168 20.57 -7.15 -14.70
CA ASP A 168 20.53 -7.91 -15.95
C ASP A 168 21.39 -7.24 -17.04
N LEU A 169 21.38 -5.91 -17.11
CA LEU A 169 22.26 -5.15 -18.02
C LEU A 169 23.75 -5.37 -17.69
N LYS A 170 24.14 -5.30 -16.41
CA LYS A 170 25.53 -5.52 -15.98
C LYS A 170 26.00 -6.95 -16.24
N MET A 171 25.09 -7.94 -16.16
CA MET A 171 25.43 -9.34 -16.40
C MET A 171 25.34 -9.74 -17.88
N HIS A 172 25.11 -8.79 -18.80
CA HIS A 172 24.93 -9.03 -20.25
C HIS A 172 23.88 -10.12 -20.53
N LYS A 173 22.93 -10.33 -19.59
CA LYS A 173 21.83 -11.26 -19.75
C LYS A 173 20.71 -10.57 -20.49
N PHE A 174 20.71 -10.66 -21.81
CA PHE A 174 19.60 -10.21 -22.64
C PHE A 174 18.38 -11.10 -22.44
N ARG A 175 17.72 -10.98 -21.30
CA ARG A 175 16.42 -11.61 -21.11
C ARG A 175 15.40 -10.85 -21.95
N ALA A 176 14.47 -11.59 -22.54
CA ALA A 176 13.36 -11.00 -23.30
C ALA A 176 12.54 -9.98 -22.49
N ILE A 177 12.64 -9.99 -21.17
CA ILE A 177 12.07 -9.02 -20.23
C ILE A 177 12.65 -7.61 -20.44
N LEU A 178 13.94 -7.48 -20.77
CA LEU A 178 14.61 -6.18 -20.95
C LEU A 178 14.05 -5.36 -22.11
N SER A 179 13.56 -6.02 -23.16
CA SER A 179 12.99 -5.33 -24.33
C SER A 179 11.67 -4.63 -24.04
N LYS A 180 10.97 -5.02 -22.96
CA LYS A 180 9.67 -4.46 -22.56
C LYS A 180 9.75 -3.51 -21.37
N LEU A 181 10.82 -3.57 -20.57
CA LEU A 181 11.03 -2.65 -19.47
C LEU A 181 11.36 -1.24 -19.99
N PRO A 182 10.81 -0.17 -19.39
CA PRO A 182 11.22 1.20 -19.68
C PRO A 182 12.71 1.36 -19.42
N SER A 183 13.35 2.35 -20.04
CA SER A 183 14.76 2.69 -19.76
C SER A 183 14.95 2.97 -18.26
N LEU A 184 16.15 2.70 -17.73
CA LEU A 184 16.51 2.99 -16.33
C LEU A 184 16.19 4.44 -15.95
N GLU A 185 16.42 5.38 -16.84
CA GLU A 185 16.12 6.80 -16.64
C GLU A 185 14.61 7.06 -16.44
N ARG A 186 13.76 6.38 -17.24
CA ARG A 186 12.29 6.49 -17.09
C ARG A 186 11.82 5.87 -15.78
N LEU A 187 12.39 4.75 -15.36
CA LEU A 187 12.08 4.13 -14.07
C LEU A 187 12.50 5.03 -12.91
N GLU A 188 13.69 5.62 -12.97
CA GLU A 188 14.17 6.57 -11.97
C GLU A 188 13.26 7.80 -11.89
N THR A 189 12.88 8.37 -13.03
CA THR A 189 11.94 9.50 -13.09
C THR A 189 10.57 9.13 -12.51
N ALA A 190 10.05 7.95 -12.84
CA ALA A 190 8.75 7.48 -12.32
C ALA A 190 8.80 7.28 -10.80
N MET A 191 9.84 6.60 -10.29
CA MET A 191 10.04 6.43 -8.85
C MET A 191 10.13 7.77 -8.12
N THR A 192 10.93 8.70 -8.64
CA THR A 192 11.12 10.03 -8.04
C THR A 192 9.80 10.79 -7.99
N ARG A 193 9.01 10.78 -9.08
CA ARG A 193 7.68 11.42 -9.11
C ARG A 193 6.71 10.79 -8.11
N LEU A 194 6.68 9.47 -8.03
CA LEU A 194 5.83 8.75 -7.06
C LEU A 194 6.21 9.11 -5.63
N VAL A 195 7.51 9.15 -5.30
CA VAL A 195 7.97 9.55 -3.96
C VAL A 195 7.60 11.01 -3.66
N TRP A 196 7.72 11.94 -4.62
CA TRP A 196 7.28 13.33 -4.43
C TRP A 196 5.78 13.45 -4.16
N ILE A 197 4.95 12.73 -4.93
CA ILE A 197 3.49 12.73 -4.74
C ILE A 197 3.16 12.13 -3.37
N ALA A 198 3.72 10.97 -3.04
CA ALA A 198 3.51 10.31 -1.76
C ALA A 198 3.97 11.18 -0.58
N PHE A 199 5.12 11.85 -0.69
CA PHE A 199 5.63 12.78 0.30
C PHE A 199 4.71 14.01 0.49
N GLY A 200 4.15 14.54 -0.60
CA GLY A 200 3.14 15.60 -0.54
C GLY A 200 1.88 15.15 0.20
N LEU A 201 1.38 13.94 -0.09
CA LEU A 201 0.23 13.35 0.61
C LEU A 201 0.54 13.10 2.10
N LEU A 202 1.73 12.60 2.43
CA LEU A 202 2.18 12.42 3.80
C LEU A 202 2.20 13.74 4.56
N THR A 203 2.76 14.79 3.95
CA THR A 203 2.81 16.13 4.55
C THR A 203 1.41 16.69 4.76
N ALA A 204 0.52 16.58 3.79
CA ALA A 204 -0.88 17.00 3.92
C ALA A 204 -1.61 16.20 5.02
N GLY A 205 -1.36 14.89 5.11
CA GLY A 205 -1.88 14.03 6.17
C GLY A 205 -1.41 14.43 7.56
N LEU A 206 -0.12 14.78 7.72
CA LEU A 206 0.43 15.27 8.99
C LEU A 206 -0.18 16.62 9.40
N ILE A 207 -0.35 17.55 8.45
CA ILE A 207 -1.01 18.85 8.72
C ILE A 207 -2.46 18.61 9.15
N ALA A 208 -3.21 17.75 8.46
CA ALA A 208 -4.58 17.41 8.80
C ALA A 208 -4.67 16.74 10.18
N SER A 209 -3.72 15.86 10.53
CA SER A 209 -3.61 15.22 11.85
C SER A 209 -3.39 16.24 12.95
N SER A 210 -2.46 17.18 12.75
CA SER A 210 -2.18 18.25 13.71
C SER A 210 -3.40 19.18 13.91
N ALA A 211 -4.07 19.55 12.83
CA ALA A 211 -5.30 20.36 12.89
C ALA A 211 -6.44 19.63 13.64
N TYR A 212 -6.60 18.32 13.38
CA TYR A 212 -7.58 17.48 14.09
C TYR A 212 -7.28 17.43 15.59
N LEU A 213 -6.01 17.19 15.96
CA LEU A 213 -5.59 17.12 17.36
C LEU A 213 -5.83 18.46 18.08
N HIS A 214 -5.61 19.59 17.40
CA HIS A 214 -5.90 20.91 17.95
C HIS A 214 -7.40 21.12 18.19
N GLN A 215 -8.26 20.68 17.25
CA GLN A 215 -9.72 20.80 17.43
C GLN A 215 -10.24 19.98 18.62
N VAL A 216 -9.70 18.77 18.83
CA VAL A 216 -10.22 17.83 19.84
C VAL A 216 -9.55 18.01 21.21
N LYS A 217 -8.23 18.22 21.24
CA LYS A 217 -7.42 18.23 22.48
C LYS A 217 -6.75 19.58 22.77
N GLN A 218 -6.98 20.62 21.92
CA GLN A 218 -6.41 21.96 22.04
C GLN A 218 -4.87 21.97 22.07
N VAL A 219 -4.24 20.94 21.47
CA VAL A 219 -2.78 20.81 21.33
C VAL A 219 -2.42 20.53 19.87
N TRP A 220 -1.37 21.17 19.36
CA TRP A 220 -0.92 20.94 17.98
C TRP A 220 -0.09 19.69 17.80
N PHE A 221 0.53 19.22 18.86
CA PHE A 221 1.39 18.03 18.85
C PHE A 221 1.28 17.29 20.18
N LYS A 222 1.20 15.99 20.12
CA LYS A 222 1.31 15.11 21.26
C LYS A 222 2.44 14.09 20.98
N ALA A 223 3.38 13.96 21.89
CA ALA A 223 4.49 13.00 21.77
C ALA A 223 3.96 11.57 21.98
N ASP A 224 3.30 11.03 20.97
CA ASP A 224 2.84 9.66 20.87
C ASP A 224 3.82 8.86 19.98
N PRO A 225 4.12 7.58 20.28
CA PRO A 225 5.04 6.76 19.49
C PRO A 225 4.73 6.75 18.00
N GLU A 226 3.44 6.69 17.63
CA GLU A 226 3.01 6.70 16.23
C GLU A 226 3.30 8.04 15.55
N MET A 227 3.02 9.17 16.19
CA MET A 227 3.31 10.51 15.63
C MET A 227 4.82 10.71 15.44
N ILE A 228 5.63 10.29 16.42
CA ILE A 228 7.10 10.37 16.34
C ILE A 228 7.62 9.51 15.20
N TRP A 229 7.07 8.30 15.06
CA TRP A 229 7.46 7.38 14.01
C TRP A 229 7.11 7.94 12.61
N VAL A 230 5.89 8.46 12.40
CA VAL A 230 5.48 9.06 11.11
C VAL A 230 6.34 10.27 10.78
N LEU A 231 6.72 11.11 11.77
CA LEU A 231 7.68 12.19 11.57
C LEU A 231 9.06 11.69 11.18
N GLY A 232 9.52 10.58 11.75
CA GLY A 232 10.77 9.92 11.36
C GLY A 232 10.74 9.45 9.91
N VAL A 233 9.64 8.83 9.49
CA VAL A 233 9.40 8.45 8.09
C VAL A 233 9.41 9.67 7.17
N TRP A 234 8.72 10.75 7.55
CA TRP A 234 8.70 12.00 6.81
C TRP A 234 10.10 12.59 6.63
N ALA A 235 10.87 12.69 7.72
CA ALA A 235 12.23 13.20 7.69
C ALA A 235 13.14 12.36 6.80
N TYR A 236 13.03 11.03 6.84
CA TYR A 236 13.79 10.13 5.99
C TYR A 236 13.52 10.38 4.51
N TYR A 237 12.23 10.43 4.10
CA TYR A 237 11.88 10.69 2.70
C TYR A 237 12.27 12.10 2.24
N LEU A 238 12.21 13.11 3.15
CA LEU A 238 12.72 14.44 2.85
C LEU A 238 14.21 14.39 2.51
N VAL A 239 15.03 13.74 3.36
CA VAL A 239 16.47 13.57 3.11
C VAL A 239 16.72 12.84 1.80
N LEU A 240 15.99 11.75 1.54
CA LEU A 240 16.12 10.97 0.30
C LEU A 240 15.85 11.83 -0.94
N LEU A 241 14.80 12.66 -0.92
CA LEU A 241 14.43 13.55 -2.01
C LEU A 241 15.44 14.70 -2.19
N VAL A 242 15.94 15.28 -1.10
CA VAL A 242 16.97 16.34 -1.15
C VAL A 242 18.27 15.80 -1.74
N LEU A 243 18.73 14.61 -1.34
CA LEU A 243 19.92 13.97 -1.87
C LEU A 243 19.75 13.60 -3.34
N GLN A 244 18.57 13.15 -3.75
CA GLN A 244 18.26 12.90 -5.16
C GLN A 244 18.29 14.19 -5.99
N LYS A 245 17.67 15.28 -5.51
CA LYS A 245 17.66 16.58 -6.20
C LYS A 245 19.06 17.18 -6.35
N ARG A 246 19.95 16.96 -5.38
CA ARG A 246 21.36 17.41 -5.43
C ARG A 246 22.26 16.51 -6.27
N HIS A 247 21.73 15.52 -6.97
CA HIS A 247 22.49 14.53 -7.75
C HIS A 247 23.58 13.79 -6.94
N VAL A 248 23.46 13.76 -5.62
CA VAL A 248 24.35 13.00 -4.74
C VAL A 248 24.09 11.50 -4.86
N HIS A 249 22.84 11.14 -5.10
CA HIS A 249 22.43 9.76 -5.29
C HIS A 249 22.38 9.40 -6.77
N SER A 250 23.10 8.33 -7.17
CA SER A 250 22.84 7.63 -8.42
C SER A 250 21.46 6.94 -8.34
N GLY A 251 20.79 6.70 -9.48
CA GLY A 251 19.50 6.01 -9.52
C GLY A 251 19.47 4.70 -8.71
N ARG A 252 20.59 3.97 -8.68
CA ARG A 252 20.76 2.76 -7.86
C ARG A 252 20.67 3.04 -6.35
N ARG A 253 21.35 4.08 -5.85
CA ARG A 253 21.29 4.45 -4.42
C ARG A 253 19.89 4.91 -4.03
N PHE A 254 19.25 5.67 -4.91
CA PHE A 254 17.87 6.10 -4.71
C PHE A 254 16.91 4.90 -4.69
N ALA A 255 17.06 3.94 -5.59
CA ALA A 255 16.25 2.73 -5.62
C ALA A 255 16.42 1.90 -4.34
N TRP A 256 17.66 1.69 -3.85
CA TRP A 256 17.89 1.02 -2.58
C TRP A 256 17.32 1.79 -1.39
N GLY A 257 17.46 3.12 -1.38
CA GLY A 257 16.86 3.98 -0.36
C GLY A 257 15.36 3.86 -0.32
N THR A 258 14.69 3.94 -1.46
CA THR A 258 13.23 3.83 -1.58
C THR A 258 12.71 2.43 -1.18
N LEU A 259 13.38 1.37 -1.62
CA LEU A 259 13.00 0.00 -1.26
C LEU A 259 13.24 -0.27 0.23
N GLY A 260 14.40 0.11 0.75
CA GLY A 260 14.75 -0.10 2.15
C GLY A 260 13.84 0.67 3.11
N SER A 261 13.50 1.92 2.78
CA SER A 261 12.56 2.70 3.59
C SER A 261 11.16 2.10 3.62
N PHE A 262 10.66 1.63 2.47
CA PHE A 262 9.34 1.02 2.42
C PHE A 262 9.30 -0.29 3.21
N LEU A 263 10.33 -1.13 3.10
CA LEU A 263 10.45 -2.35 3.93
C LEU A 263 10.53 -2.01 5.42
N PHE A 264 11.31 -0.99 5.79
CA PHE A 264 11.36 -0.51 7.17
C PHE A 264 9.99 -0.04 7.66
N VAL A 265 9.28 0.76 6.85
CA VAL A 265 7.90 1.20 7.16
C VAL A 265 6.99 0.01 7.39
N LEU A 266 7.00 -0.99 6.51
CA LEU A 266 6.17 -2.20 6.66
C LEU A 266 6.49 -2.96 7.95
N LEU A 267 7.78 -3.17 8.26
CA LEU A 267 8.19 -3.95 9.42
C LEU A 267 7.89 -3.24 10.75
N THR A 268 8.01 -1.91 10.76
CA THR A 268 7.86 -1.11 11.99
C THR A 268 6.45 -0.57 12.19
N PHE A 269 5.64 -0.45 11.13
CA PHE A 269 4.28 0.08 11.19
C PHE A 269 3.43 -0.68 12.22
N TRP A 270 3.48 -2.00 12.21
CA TRP A 270 2.72 -2.84 13.14
C TRP A 270 3.26 -2.75 14.57
N GLY A 271 4.58 -2.73 14.74
CA GLY A 271 5.18 -2.60 16.06
C GLY A 271 4.80 -1.29 16.73
N VAL A 272 4.81 -0.19 16.00
CA VAL A 272 4.49 1.14 16.53
C VAL A 272 2.99 1.28 16.80
N TYR A 273 2.14 0.75 15.93
CA TYR A 273 0.70 0.75 16.14
C TYR A 273 0.30 0.00 17.43
N LEU A 274 0.93 -1.16 17.68
CA LEU A 274 0.69 -1.94 18.91
C LEU A 274 1.18 -1.23 20.18
N LEU A 275 2.13 -0.30 20.06
CA LEU A 275 2.68 0.47 21.20
C LEU A 275 1.97 1.82 21.41
N SER A 276 1.09 2.24 20.49
CA SER A 276 0.42 3.55 20.59
C SER A 276 -0.76 3.53 21.54
N PRO A 277 -0.73 4.24 22.67
CA PRO A 277 -1.83 4.31 23.63
C PRO A 277 -3.04 5.07 23.08
N LEU A 278 -2.86 5.92 22.06
CA LEU A 278 -3.95 6.69 21.45
C LEU A 278 -4.91 5.79 20.66
N HIS A 279 -4.42 4.69 20.11
CA HIS A 279 -5.21 3.75 19.32
C HIS A 279 -5.65 2.52 20.13
N GLN A 280 -5.01 2.29 21.30
CA GLN A 280 -5.39 1.21 22.24
C GLN A 280 -6.47 1.62 23.26
N ALA A 281 -6.73 2.91 23.43
CA ALA A 281 -7.71 3.40 24.41
C ALA A 281 -9.14 2.88 24.20
N SER A 282 -9.44 2.34 23.00
CA SER A 282 -10.72 1.67 22.73
C SER A 282 -10.84 0.27 23.33
N ASN A 283 -9.72 -0.38 23.66
CA ASN A 283 -9.69 -1.76 24.16
C ASN A 283 -9.63 -1.86 25.70
N ALA A 284 -9.38 -0.76 26.40
CA ALA A 284 -9.20 -0.74 27.86
C ALA A 284 -10.47 -0.34 28.65
N ALA A 285 -11.58 -0.10 27.96
CA ALA A 285 -12.86 0.26 28.57
C ALA A 285 -13.87 -0.89 28.61
N SER A 286 -13.39 -2.14 28.52
CA SER A 286 -14.21 -3.35 28.70
C SER A 286 -13.94 -4.01 30.05
#